data_d21a346d043ce2afd7ad4ca269072494
#
_entry.id   d21a346d043ce2afd7ad4ca269072494
#
_cell.length_a   1.000
_cell.length_b   1.000
_cell.length_c   1.000
_cell.angle_alpha   90.00
_cell.angle_beta   90.00
_cell.angle_gamma   90.00
#
_symmetry.space_group_name_H-M   'P 1'
#
loop_
_entity.id
_entity.type
_entity.pdbx_description
1 polymer ?
#
loop_
_entity_poly.entity_id
_entity_poly.type
_entity_poly.pdbx_seq_one_letter_code
_entity_poly.pdbx_strand_id
1 'polypeptide(L)'
;MSGFTHTAPECISIEASGDLSTKQYLFVDVNSDGQVAVETSAGAAVVGVLQDKPSAQGRPACVMLSGVSQVVAGAAFDAGARVTVDTAGKAQEATSGQYIHGTALKAATAADDRVAILLQLNSGQVA
;
A
#
# COMPACT_ATOMS: atom_id res chain seq x y z
N MET A 1 10.87 -3.52 27.60
CA MET A 1 10.52 -3.38 26.87
C MET A 1 9.64 -2.92 26.75
N SER A 2 9.58 -2.62 26.35
CA SER A 2 8.92 -2.28 26.09
C SER A 2 8.07 -2.45 25.47
N GLY A 3 7.56 -2.68 25.51
CA GLY A 3 6.86 -2.95 24.97
C GLY A 3 6.32 -2.86 23.90
N PHE A 4 6.09 -2.69 23.57
CA PHE A 4 5.88 -2.70 22.53
C PHE A 4 6.54 -2.26 21.90
N THR A 5 6.95 -2.46 22.29
CA THR A 5 7.67 -1.94 21.82
C THR A 5 7.70 -1.88 20.53
N HIS A 6 7.83 -1.86 19.98
CA HIS A 6 7.66 -1.76 18.61
C HIS A 6 7.30 -3.03 18.03
N THR A 7 6.53 -2.99 17.05
CA THR A 7 6.24 -4.12 16.22
C THR A 7 7.10 -4.00 15.01
N ALA A 8 7.94 -4.97 14.77
CA ALA A 8 8.70 -4.98 13.54
C ALA A 8 7.73 -5.05 12.36
N PRO A 9 7.96 -4.25 11.32
CA PRO A 9 7.12 -4.34 10.12
C PRO A 9 7.24 -5.73 9.51
N GLU A 10 6.13 -6.26 9.07
CA GLU A 10 6.06 -7.58 8.48
C GLU A 10 6.11 -7.46 6.97
N CYS A 11 7.17 -8.02 6.38
CA CYS A 11 7.36 -8.02 4.93
C CYS A 11 7.54 -9.43 4.42
N ILE A 12 7.07 -9.66 3.20
CA ILE A 12 7.32 -10.93 2.50
C ILE A 12 7.99 -10.61 1.17
N SER A 13 8.65 -11.61 0.60
CA SER A 13 9.29 -11.51 -0.70
C SER A 13 8.43 -12.25 -1.71
N ILE A 14 8.01 -11.55 -2.76
CA ILE A 14 7.21 -12.12 -3.85
C ILE A 14 7.86 -11.68 -5.15
N GLU A 15 7.86 -12.55 -6.16
CA GLU A 15 8.44 -12.18 -7.46
C GLU A 15 7.64 -11.05 -8.11
N ALA A 16 8.36 -10.11 -8.73
CA ALA A 16 7.74 -9.02 -9.48
C ALA A 16 7.23 -9.53 -10.82
N SER A 17 6.09 -8.99 -11.26
CA SER A 17 5.50 -9.34 -12.55
C SER A 17 6.19 -8.65 -13.72
N GLY A 18 7.01 -7.64 -13.47
CA GLY A 18 7.70 -6.87 -14.48
C GLY A 18 8.57 -5.81 -13.83
N ASP A 19 8.88 -4.78 -14.58
CA ASP A 19 9.67 -3.65 -14.07
C ASP A 19 8.81 -2.78 -13.15
N LEU A 20 9.11 -2.84 -11.85
CA LEU A 20 8.44 -2.06 -10.83
C LEU A 20 9.38 -0.99 -10.24
N SER A 21 10.42 -0.60 -10.97
CA SER A 21 11.44 0.32 -10.46
C SER A 21 10.91 1.72 -10.16
N THR A 22 9.76 2.10 -10.71
CA THR A 22 9.11 3.39 -10.44
C THR A 22 7.88 3.26 -9.55
N LYS A 23 7.68 2.09 -8.92
CA LYS A 23 6.43 1.77 -8.23
C LYS A 23 6.59 1.62 -6.72
N GLN A 24 7.71 2.04 -6.17
CA GLN A 24 7.94 1.97 -4.73
C GLN A 24 6.84 2.73 -3.97
N TYR A 25 6.36 2.13 -2.88
CA TYR A 25 5.32 2.68 -2.01
C TYR A 25 3.92 2.74 -2.64
N LEU A 26 3.69 1.96 -3.69
CA LEU A 26 2.34 1.77 -4.22
C LEU A 26 1.74 0.47 -3.67
N PHE A 27 0.41 0.43 -3.63
CA PHE A 27 -0.29 -0.81 -3.29
C PHE A 27 -0.17 -1.81 -4.43
N VAL A 28 0.09 -3.05 -4.07
CA VAL A 28 0.29 -4.14 -5.04
C VAL A 28 -0.58 -5.32 -4.70
N ASP A 29 -0.89 -6.12 -5.69
CA ASP A 29 -1.63 -7.36 -5.51
C ASP A 29 -0.95 -8.49 -6.28
N VAL A 30 -1.31 -9.72 -5.95
CA VAL A 30 -0.75 -10.92 -6.57
C VAL A 30 -1.63 -11.29 -7.76
N ASN A 31 -1.00 -11.49 -8.93
CA ASN A 31 -1.72 -11.92 -10.12
C ASN A 31 -1.85 -13.45 -10.16
N SER A 32 -2.47 -13.98 -11.22
CA SER A 32 -2.72 -15.42 -11.33
C SER A 32 -1.45 -16.25 -11.49
N ASP A 33 -0.32 -15.63 -11.82
CA ASP A 33 0.97 -16.30 -11.92
C ASP A 33 1.74 -16.28 -10.59
N GLY A 34 1.15 -15.73 -9.54
CA GLY A 34 1.79 -15.63 -8.23
C GLY A 34 2.81 -14.50 -8.14
N GLN A 35 2.77 -13.56 -9.05
CA GLN A 35 3.69 -12.42 -9.08
C GLN A 35 2.97 -11.14 -8.68
N VAL A 36 3.70 -10.18 -8.13
CA VAL A 36 3.08 -8.94 -7.70
C VAL A 36 3.10 -7.88 -8.80
N ALA A 37 1.99 -7.16 -8.89
CA ALA A 37 1.81 -6.04 -9.81
C ALA A 37 1.08 -4.92 -9.08
N VAL A 38 1.20 -3.69 -9.58
CA VAL A 38 0.47 -2.55 -9.02
C VAL A 38 -1.03 -2.79 -9.16
N GLU A 39 -1.78 -2.52 -8.08
CA GLU A 39 -3.24 -2.59 -8.12
C GLU A 39 -3.79 -1.47 -8.99
N THR A 40 -4.73 -1.80 -9.86
CA THR A 40 -5.30 -0.81 -10.81
C THR A 40 -6.79 -0.60 -10.62
N SER A 41 -7.42 -1.24 -9.63
CA SER A 41 -8.84 -1.09 -9.36
C SER A 41 -9.05 -0.30 -8.08
N ALA A 42 -9.69 0.85 -8.16
CA ALA A 42 -9.94 1.70 -6.99
C ALA A 42 -10.75 0.94 -5.95
N GLY A 43 -10.31 1.01 -4.70
CA GLY A 43 -11.01 0.41 -3.58
C GLY A 43 -10.94 -1.11 -3.50
N ALA A 44 -10.15 -1.77 -4.33
CA ALA A 44 -10.04 -3.22 -4.35
C ALA A 44 -9.17 -3.73 -3.19
N ALA A 45 -9.29 -5.02 -2.88
CA ALA A 45 -8.39 -5.69 -1.94
C ALA A 45 -6.97 -5.73 -2.51
N VAL A 46 -5.97 -5.68 -1.64
CA VAL A 46 -4.55 -5.72 -2.05
C VAL A 46 -3.78 -6.66 -1.14
N VAL A 47 -2.57 -7.05 -1.57
CA VAL A 47 -1.72 -7.89 -0.73
C VAL A 47 -0.77 -7.06 0.15
N GLY A 48 -0.41 -5.87 -0.27
CA GLY A 48 0.47 -5.04 0.54
C GLY A 48 0.99 -3.81 -0.20
N VAL A 49 2.05 -3.24 0.35
CA VAL A 49 2.71 -2.04 -0.19
C VAL A 49 4.13 -2.40 -0.60
N LEU A 50 4.49 -2.07 -1.83
CA LEU A 50 5.82 -2.35 -2.36
C LEU A 50 6.85 -1.47 -1.66
N GLN A 51 7.91 -2.09 -1.15
CA GLN A 51 8.93 -1.38 -0.36
C GLN A 51 10.20 -1.09 -1.15
N ASP A 52 10.42 -1.77 -2.27
CA ASP A 52 11.64 -1.65 -3.04
C ASP A 52 11.34 -1.41 -4.53
N LYS A 53 12.35 -1.53 -5.37
CA LYS A 53 12.27 -1.14 -6.78
C LYS A 53 12.77 -2.26 -7.68
N PRO A 54 12.11 -3.44 -7.67
CA PRO A 54 12.56 -4.52 -8.56
C PRO A 54 12.43 -4.10 -10.02
N SER A 55 13.49 -4.27 -10.79
CA SER A 55 13.58 -3.69 -12.12
C SER A 55 13.30 -4.66 -13.26
N ALA A 56 12.93 -5.91 -12.95
CA ALA A 56 12.65 -6.90 -13.97
C ALA A 56 11.71 -7.97 -13.44
N GLN A 57 10.99 -8.61 -14.34
CA GLN A 57 10.14 -9.75 -14.02
C GLN A 57 10.97 -10.84 -13.33
N GLY A 58 10.40 -11.45 -12.31
CA GLY A 58 11.03 -12.54 -11.58
C GLY A 58 11.95 -12.11 -10.46
N ARG A 59 12.31 -10.83 -10.39
CA ARG A 59 13.11 -10.34 -9.27
C ARG A 59 12.27 -10.28 -8.01
N PRO A 60 12.87 -10.56 -6.83
CA PRO A 60 12.12 -10.49 -5.58
C PRO A 60 11.70 -9.05 -5.27
N ALA A 61 10.44 -8.90 -4.90
CA ALA A 61 9.89 -7.64 -4.44
C ALA A 61 9.59 -7.77 -2.95
N CYS A 62 9.99 -6.77 -2.17
CA CYS A 62 9.67 -6.70 -0.75
C CYS A 62 8.33 -6.03 -0.57
N VAL A 63 7.35 -6.74 -0.01
CA VAL A 63 5.99 -6.24 0.17
C VAL A 63 5.68 -6.20 1.66
N MET A 64 5.32 -5.03 2.18
CA MET A 64 4.97 -4.88 3.59
C MET A 64 3.51 -5.22 3.80
N LEU A 65 3.24 -6.08 4.79
CA LEU A 65 1.92 -6.57 5.12
C LEU A 65 1.33 -5.87 6.34
N SER A 66 2.15 -5.39 7.26
CA SER A 66 1.69 -4.75 8.49
C SER A 66 2.75 -3.79 9.01
N GLY A 67 2.35 -2.92 9.92
CA GLY A 67 3.22 -1.90 10.49
C GLY A 67 2.95 -0.54 9.87
N VAL A 68 3.91 0.36 10.00
CA VAL A 68 3.81 1.71 9.42
C VAL A 68 4.62 1.74 8.13
N SER A 69 3.97 2.09 7.03
CA SER A 69 4.62 2.19 5.73
C SER A 69 4.43 3.58 5.15
N GLN A 70 5.38 4.03 4.35
CA GLN A 70 5.12 5.14 3.46
C GLN A 70 4.27 4.66 2.29
N VAL A 71 3.41 5.53 1.81
CA VAL A 71 2.66 5.33 0.57
C VAL A 71 2.68 6.62 -0.24
N VAL A 72 2.54 6.49 -1.55
CA VAL A 72 2.38 7.64 -2.43
C VAL A 72 0.90 7.99 -2.46
N ALA A 73 0.56 9.23 -2.14
CA ALA A 73 -0.82 9.70 -2.18
C ALA A 73 -1.24 9.99 -3.61
N GLY A 74 -2.46 9.62 -3.96
CA GLY A 74 -3.05 9.96 -5.26
C GLY A 74 -3.86 11.24 -5.23
N ALA A 75 -4.18 11.74 -4.03
CA ALA A 75 -4.94 12.96 -3.80
C ALA A 75 -4.69 13.43 -2.38
N ALA A 76 -5.13 14.62 -2.05
CA ALA A 76 -5.03 15.14 -0.69
C ALA A 76 -5.98 14.40 0.26
N PHE A 77 -5.56 14.20 1.49
CA PHE A 77 -6.42 13.69 2.58
C PHE A 77 -5.83 14.13 3.92
N ASP A 78 -6.67 14.11 4.95
CA ASP A 78 -6.27 14.55 6.28
C ASP A 78 -5.60 13.41 7.06
N ALA A 79 -4.82 13.77 8.07
CA ALA A 79 -4.37 12.81 9.07
C ALA A 79 -5.60 12.19 9.74
N GLY A 80 -5.56 10.90 9.99
CA GLY A 80 -6.69 10.14 10.55
C GLY A 80 -7.64 9.60 9.50
N ALA A 81 -7.50 9.98 8.24
CA ALA A 81 -8.36 9.45 7.18
C ALA A 81 -8.15 7.96 6.98
N ARG A 82 -9.22 7.26 6.68
CA ARG A 82 -9.14 5.85 6.23
C ARG A 82 -8.81 5.86 4.76
N VAL A 83 -7.78 5.15 4.38
CA VAL A 83 -7.27 5.18 3.00
C VAL A 83 -7.45 3.85 2.30
N THR A 84 -7.62 3.93 1.00
CA THR A 84 -7.72 2.80 0.09
C THR A 84 -6.77 3.01 -1.09
N VAL A 85 -6.83 2.10 -2.07
CA VAL A 85 -6.04 2.20 -3.29
C VAL A 85 -6.84 2.94 -4.37
N ASP A 86 -6.16 3.75 -5.16
CA ASP A 86 -6.77 4.35 -6.35
C ASP A 86 -6.43 3.54 -7.61
N THR A 87 -6.79 4.05 -8.79
CA THR A 87 -6.57 3.32 -10.05
C THR A 87 -5.10 3.26 -10.48
N ALA A 88 -4.22 3.96 -9.78
CA ALA A 88 -2.78 3.96 -10.07
C ALA A 88 -1.97 3.28 -8.96
N GLY A 89 -2.62 2.61 -8.02
CA GLY A 89 -1.94 1.99 -6.88
C GLY A 89 -1.58 2.96 -5.78
N LYS A 90 -1.97 4.22 -5.89
CA LYS A 90 -1.69 5.24 -4.88
C LYS A 90 -2.77 5.25 -3.80
N ALA A 91 -2.48 5.90 -2.70
CA ALA A 91 -3.44 5.99 -1.60
C ALA A 91 -4.42 7.14 -1.82
N GLN A 92 -5.68 6.91 -1.52
CA GLN A 92 -6.72 7.94 -1.49
C GLN A 92 -7.67 7.67 -0.33
N GLU A 93 -8.44 8.66 0.06
CA GLU A 93 -9.44 8.47 1.10
C GLU A 93 -10.50 7.48 0.62
N ALA A 94 -10.84 6.51 1.47
CA ALA A 94 -11.81 5.47 1.12
C ALA A 94 -13.22 6.04 1.11
N THR A 95 -14.01 5.60 0.13
CA THR A 95 -15.42 5.97 -0.01
C THR A 95 -16.28 4.72 0.01
N SER A 96 -17.59 4.90 -0.06
CA SER A 96 -18.58 3.82 0.08
C SER A 96 -18.23 2.61 -0.79
N GLY A 97 -18.25 1.43 -0.18
CA GLY A 97 -18.00 0.17 -0.85
C GLY A 97 -16.53 -0.19 -1.03
N GLN A 98 -15.62 0.70 -0.69
CA GLN A 98 -14.18 0.46 -0.90
C GLN A 98 -13.54 -0.17 0.33
N TYR A 99 -12.56 -1.04 0.09
CA TYR A 99 -11.79 -1.65 1.18
C TYR A 99 -10.87 -0.61 1.83
N ILE A 100 -10.75 -0.70 3.14
CA ILE A 100 -9.85 0.15 3.92
C ILE A 100 -8.52 -0.58 4.07
N HIS A 101 -7.43 0.09 3.73
CA HIS A 101 -6.09 -0.50 3.81
C HIS A 101 -5.22 0.14 4.88
N GLY A 102 -5.69 1.18 5.52
CA GLY A 102 -4.95 1.78 6.62
C GLY A 102 -5.51 3.12 7.05
N THR A 103 -4.84 3.69 8.03
CA THR A 103 -5.16 5.00 8.60
C THR A 103 -3.99 5.94 8.35
N ALA A 104 -4.26 7.10 7.77
CA ALA A 104 -3.23 8.11 7.54
C ALA A 104 -2.71 8.66 8.86
N LEU A 105 -1.40 8.59 9.06
CA LEU A 105 -0.76 9.17 10.25
C LEU A 105 -0.32 10.61 10.00
N LYS A 106 -0.25 11.02 8.74
CA LYS A 106 0.06 12.38 8.31
C LYS A 106 -0.90 12.76 7.20
N ALA A 107 -1.13 14.06 7.05
CA ALA A 107 -1.93 14.57 5.94
C ALA A 107 -1.11 14.52 4.64
N ALA A 108 -1.79 14.19 3.53
CA ALA A 108 -1.27 14.43 2.20
C ALA A 108 -1.83 15.75 1.70
N THR A 109 -0.99 16.64 1.23
CA THR A 109 -1.43 17.97 0.78
C THR A 109 -1.70 17.99 -0.72
N ALA A 110 -1.14 17.06 -1.46
CA ALA A 110 -1.30 16.99 -2.91
C ALA A 110 -1.02 15.58 -3.39
N ALA A 111 -1.38 15.30 -4.63
CA ALA A 111 -1.02 14.05 -5.28
C ALA A 111 0.51 13.90 -5.31
N ASP A 112 0.95 12.65 -5.21
CA ASP A 112 2.35 12.23 -5.23
C ASP A 112 3.13 12.55 -3.95
N ASP A 113 2.50 13.10 -2.93
CA ASP A 113 3.11 13.19 -1.60
C ASP A 113 3.34 11.79 -1.04
N ARG A 114 4.45 11.61 -0.33
CA ARG A 114 4.70 10.38 0.44
C ARG A 114 4.31 10.62 1.88
N VAL A 115 3.44 9.77 2.40
CA VAL A 115 2.91 9.91 3.76
C VAL A 115 2.96 8.57 4.47
N ALA A 116 3.10 8.62 5.79
CA ALA A 116 3.08 7.41 6.61
C ALA A 116 1.64 6.99 6.88
N ILE A 117 1.37 5.69 6.69
CA ILE A 117 0.09 5.10 7.09
C ILE A 117 0.33 3.91 8.00
N LEU A 118 -0.57 3.72 8.94
CA LEU A 118 -0.65 2.49 9.69
C LEU A 118 -1.40 1.47 8.84
N LEU A 119 -0.73 0.40 8.42
CA LEU A 119 -1.33 -0.59 7.54
C LEU A 119 -2.35 -1.44 8.31
N GLN A 120 -3.51 -1.56 7.74
CA GLN A 120 -4.62 -2.40 8.21
C GLN A 120 -5.31 -2.94 6.96
N LEU A 121 -4.57 -3.76 6.21
CA LEU A 121 -4.96 -4.18 4.87
C LEU A 121 -6.27 -4.95 4.91
N ASN A 122 -7.15 -4.63 3.95
CA ASN A 122 -8.42 -5.32 3.77
C ASN A 122 -9.24 -5.37 5.06
N SER A 123 -9.19 -4.30 5.86
CA SER A 123 -9.74 -4.31 7.22
C SER A 123 -11.26 -4.10 7.27
N GLY A 124 -11.89 -3.93 6.14
CA GLY A 124 -13.33 -3.75 6.03
C GLY A 124 -13.65 -2.84 4.88
N GLN A 125 -14.92 -2.64 4.63
CA GLN A 125 -15.39 -1.75 3.57
C GLN A 125 -16.15 -0.59 4.17
N VAL A 126 -16.04 0.56 3.54
CA VAL A 126 -16.84 1.73 3.93
C VAL A 126 -18.30 1.44 3.60
N ALA A 127 -19.16 1.73 4.57
CA ALA A 127 -20.59 1.50 4.42
C ALA A 127 -21.23 2.45 3.37
#